data_41cc39e45380d0841eac8de78361c0f6
#
_entry.id   41cc39e45380d0841eac8de78361c0f6
#
_cell.length_a   1.000
_cell.length_b   1.000
_cell.length_c   1.000
_cell.angle_alpha   90.00
_cell.angle_beta   90.00
_cell.angle_gamma   90.00
#
_symmetry.space_group_name_H-M   'P 1'
#
loop_
_entity.id
_entity.type
_entity.pdbx_description
1 polymer ?
#
loop_
_entity_poly.entity_id
_entity_poly.type
_entity_poly.pdbx_seq_one_letter_code
_entity_poly.pdbx_strand_id
1 'polypeptide(L)'
;MKYREILLDQLKDLPYFNKKTIYQLSEQYGLKSATVDTYISRSLKRKDIIPLKNGCYVSADFFDKNKNDTSYLFFIANVLRAPSYISSWTALQYYNLATEIIRVTTSVTLKVTRTYQTKIGNFYYQSIQNELFTDFFLVKGEFDFFIASPAKALFDLLYFKTRRFGGLNVENVKLLISELRIDFNEMDKNEREKFFTMIKKYVSK
;
A
#
# COMPACT_ATOMS: atom_id res chain seq x y z
N MET A 1 -17.78 -29.20 -12.17
CA MET A 1 -18.38 -28.11 -11.36
C MET A 1 -17.99 -28.24 -9.88
N LYS A 2 -18.19 -29.38 -9.26
CA LYS A 2 -17.96 -29.64 -7.81
C LYS A 2 -16.58 -29.14 -7.28
N TYR A 3 -15.46 -29.47 -7.93
CA TYR A 3 -14.11 -29.09 -7.43
C TYR A 3 -13.82 -27.59 -7.48
N ARG A 4 -14.36 -26.83 -8.44
CA ARG A 4 -14.20 -25.38 -8.48
C ARG A 4 -14.85 -24.72 -7.25
N GLU A 5 -16.03 -25.15 -6.87
CA GLU A 5 -16.77 -24.63 -5.71
C GLU A 5 -16.04 -24.95 -4.41
N ILE A 6 -15.50 -26.18 -4.30
CA ILE A 6 -14.68 -26.59 -3.14
C ILE A 6 -13.42 -25.71 -3.02
N LEU A 7 -12.70 -25.46 -4.12
CA LEU A 7 -11.53 -24.60 -4.11
C LEU A 7 -11.87 -23.16 -3.72
N LEU A 8 -12.98 -22.62 -4.24
CA LEU A 8 -13.44 -21.27 -3.88
C LEU A 8 -13.82 -21.18 -2.41
N ASP A 9 -14.49 -22.21 -1.87
CA ASP A 9 -14.86 -22.27 -0.46
C ASP A 9 -13.65 -22.26 0.48
N GLN A 10 -12.56 -22.95 0.12
CA GLN A 10 -11.31 -22.94 0.87
C GLN A 10 -10.53 -21.60 0.77
N LEU A 11 -10.80 -20.82 -0.27
CA LEU A 11 -10.11 -19.56 -0.53
C LEU A 11 -10.88 -18.32 -0.05
N LYS A 12 -12.19 -18.47 0.22
CA LYS A 12 -13.11 -17.35 0.48
C LYS A 12 -12.75 -16.53 1.72
N ASP A 13 -12.10 -17.14 2.71
CA ASP A 13 -11.74 -16.50 3.98
C ASP A 13 -10.28 -16.05 4.04
N LEU A 14 -9.54 -16.17 2.92
CA LEU A 14 -8.17 -15.67 2.83
C LEU A 14 -8.16 -14.19 2.42
N PRO A 15 -7.35 -13.33 3.09
CA PRO A 15 -7.26 -11.91 2.76
C PRO A 15 -6.71 -11.66 1.36
N TYR A 16 -5.93 -12.57 0.84
CA TYR A 16 -5.54 -12.71 -0.56
C TYR A 16 -4.97 -14.11 -0.79
N PHE A 17 -4.87 -14.51 -2.06
CA PHE A 17 -4.21 -15.74 -2.45
C PHE A 17 -3.55 -15.59 -3.82
N ASN A 18 -2.55 -16.41 -4.08
CA ASN A 18 -1.85 -16.40 -5.36
C ASN A 18 -2.15 -17.68 -6.17
N LYS A 19 -1.78 -17.66 -7.44
CA LYS A 19 -1.97 -18.79 -8.35
C LYS A 19 -1.32 -20.07 -7.82
N LYS A 20 -0.15 -19.95 -7.15
CA LYS A 20 0.54 -21.08 -6.52
C LYS A 20 -0.31 -21.72 -5.41
N THR A 21 -0.94 -20.90 -4.56
CA THR A 21 -1.86 -21.38 -3.51
C THR A 21 -2.99 -22.21 -4.11
N ILE A 22 -3.59 -21.74 -5.22
CA ILE A 22 -4.67 -22.47 -5.89
C ILE A 22 -4.17 -23.81 -6.43
N TYR A 23 -2.98 -23.87 -7.02
CA TYR A 23 -2.39 -25.12 -7.49
C TYR A 23 -2.13 -26.09 -6.34
N GLN A 24 -1.51 -25.64 -5.26
CA GLN A 24 -1.24 -26.48 -4.08
C GLN A 24 -2.52 -27.10 -3.51
N LEU A 25 -3.58 -26.31 -3.37
CA LEU A 25 -4.89 -26.82 -2.94
C LEU A 25 -5.48 -27.82 -3.94
N SER A 26 -5.31 -27.60 -5.23
CA SER A 26 -5.86 -28.45 -6.28
C SER A 26 -5.16 -29.80 -6.40
N GLU A 27 -3.89 -29.91 -5.98
CA GLU A 27 -3.14 -31.17 -5.95
C GLU A 27 -3.80 -32.22 -5.06
N GLN A 28 -4.43 -31.80 -3.96
CA GLN A 28 -5.17 -32.68 -3.05
C GLN A 28 -6.37 -33.39 -3.75
N TYR A 29 -6.83 -32.85 -4.86
CA TYR A 29 -7.92 -33.39 -5.67
C TYR A 29 -7.45 -34.01 -6.99
N GLY A 30 -6.13 -34.18 -7.19
CA GLY A 30 -5.55 -34.73 -8.41
C GLY A 30 -5.82 -33.90 -9.67
N LEU A 31 -6.06 -32.59 -9.55
CA LEU A 31 -6.41 -31.73 -10.67
C LEU A 31 -5.15 -31.33 -11.47
N LYS A 32 -5.23 -31.44 -12.79
CA LYS A 32 -4.17 -30.95 -13.69
C LYS A 32 -4.15 -29.43 -13.75
N SER A 33 -2.97 -28.83 -13.91
CA SER A 33 -2.77 -27.37 -13.97
C SER A 33 -3.67 -26.68 -15.00
N ALA A 34 -3.86 -27.27 -16.19
CA ALA A 34 -4.76 -26.75 -17.23
C ALA A 34 -6.23 -26.65 -16.77
N THR A 35 -6.68 -27.62 -15.97
CA THR A 35 -8.02 -27.59 -15.36
C THR A 35 -8.15 -26.46 -14.35
N VAL A 36 -7.11 -26.26 -13.52
CA VAL A 36 -7.07 -25.19 -12.52
C VAL A 36 -7.06 -23.82 -13.22
N ASP A 37 -6.28 -23.64 -14.29
CA ASP A 37 -6.30 -22.40 -15.09
C ASP A 37 -7.68 -22.11 -15.67
N THR A 38 -8.38 -23.14 -16.13
CA THR A 38 -9.77 -23.01 -16.57
C THR A 38 -10.69 -22.56 -15.43
N TYR A 39 -10.50 -23.09 -14.22
CA TYR A 39 -11.30 -22.70 -13.05
C TYR A 39 -11.02 -21.24 -12.65
N ILE A 40 -9.76 -20.81 -12.63
CA ILE A 40 -9.38 -19.41 -12.39
C ILE A 40 -10.05 -18.49 -13.42
N SER A 41 -9.93 -18.81 -14.72
CA SER A 41 -10.54 -18.02 -15.79
C SER A 41 -12.05 -17.89 -15.66
N ARG A 42 -12.73 -19.00 -15.32
CA ARG A 42 -14.20 -19.00 -15.08
C ARG A 42 -14.57 -18.17 -13.85
N SER A 43 -13.82 -18.28 -12.75
CA SER A 43 -14.07 -17.52 -11.52
C SER A 43 -13.86 -16.01 -11.73
N LEU A 44 -12.87 -15.62 -12.53
CA LEU A 44 -12.69 -14.23 -12.94
C LEU A 44 -13.86 -13.71 -13.79
N LYS A 45 -14.34 -14.51 -14.77
CA LYS A 45 -15.50 -14.14 -15.60
C LYS A 45 -16.78 -14.00 -14.79
N ARG A 46 -16.98 -14.87 -13.80
CA ARG A 46 -18.13 -14.84 -12.89
C ARG A 46 -18.01 -13.78 -11.80
N LYS A 47 -16.84 -13.18 -11.66
CA LYS A 47 -16.51 -12.23 -10.59
C LYS A 47 -16.52 -12.86 -9.18
N ASP A 48 -16.35 -14.20 -9.09
CA ASP A 48 -16.20 -14.89 -7.80
C ASP A 48 -14.86 -14.50 -7.13
N ILE A 49 -13.84 -14.15 -7.94
CA ILE A 49 -12.54 -13.64 -7.49
C ILE A 49 -12.19 -12.33 -8.21
N ILE A 50 -11.46 -11.47 -7.51
CA ILE A 50 -11.01 -10.16 -7.98
C ILE A 50 -9.50 -10.20 -8.18
N PRO A 51 -8.97 -9.85 -9.38
CA PRO A 51 -7.54 -9.78 -9.60
C PRO A 51 -6.95 -8.53 -8.94
N LEU A 52 -5.86 -8.70 -8.19
CA LEU A 52 -5.08 -7.65 -7.55
C LEU A 52 -3.86 -7.26 -8.39
N LYS A 53 -3.15 -8.26 -8.88
CA LYS A 53 -2.07 -8.20 -9.88
C LYS A 53 -1.98 -9.56 -10.57
N ASN A 54 -1.11 -9.68 -11.57
CA ASN A 54 -0.93 -10.96 -12.26
C ASN A 54 -0.64 -12.10 -11.26
N GLY A 55 -1.50 -13.11 -11.28
CA GLY A 55 -1.39 -14.28 -10.42
C GLY A 55 -1.69 -14.06 -8.93
N CYS A 56 -2.27 -12.92 -8.56
CA CYS A 56 -2.69 -12.62 -7.18
C CYS A 56 -4.15 -12.15 -7.17
N TYR A 57 -4.95 -12.70 -6.26
CA TYR A 57 -6.38 -12.55 -6.23
C TYR A 57 -6.90 -12.40 -4.80
N VAL A 58 -8.14 -11.93 -4.68
CA VAL A 58 -8.95 -12.02 -3.47
C VAL A 58 -10.34 -12.54 -3.83
N SER A 59 -11.00 -13.25 -2.93
CA SER A 59 -12.40 -13.61 -3.07
C SER A 59 -13.28 -12.37 -3.07
N ALA A 60 -14.32 -12.34 -3.91
CA ALA A 60 -15.27 -11.24 -3.92
C ALA A 60 -15.98 -11.10 -2.56
N ASP A 61 -16.36 -12.23 -1.95
CA ASP A 61 -17.02 -12.27 -0.64
C ASP A 61 -16.13 -11.69 0.45
N PHE A 62 -14.81 -12.02 0.45
CA PHE A 62 -13.87 -11.45 1.42
C PHE A 62 -13.74 -9.95 1.24
N PHE A 63 -13.56 -9.50 0.00
CA PHE A 63 -13.46 -8.07 -0.29
C PHE A 63 -14.72 -7.32 0.12
N ASP A 64 -15.92 -7.84 -0.20
CA ASP A 64 -17.18 -7.17 0.14
C ASP A 64 -17.39 -7.01 1.66
N LYS A 65 -16.91 -7.95 2.46
CA LYS A 65 -16.93 -7.85 3.93
C LYS A 65 -15.96 -6.78 4.45
N ASN A 66 -14.81 -6.60 3.79
CA ASN A 66 -13.69 -5.77 4.29
C ASN A 66 -13.46 -4.47 3.48
N LYS A 67 -14.28 -4.16 2.48
CA LYS A 67 -14.06 -3.02 1.57
C LYS A 67 -14.05 -1.63 2.23
N ASN A 68 -14.66 -1.52 3.41
CA ASN A 68 -14.69 -0.28 4.18
C ASN A 68 -13.58 -0.22 5.24
N ASP A 69 -12.78 -1.27 5.39
CA ASP A 69 -11.67 -1.31 6.31
C ASP A 69 -10.40 -0.76 5.63
N THR A 70 -9.95 0.40 6.10
CA THR A 70 -8.73 1.04 5.61
C THR A 70 -7.49 0.17 5.86
N SER A 71 -7.45 -0.57 6.99
CA SER A 71 -6.33 -1.45 7.32
C SER A 71 -6.18 -2.57 6.30
N TYR A 72 -7.29 -3.10 5.79
CA TYR A 72 -7.27 -4.08 4.72
C TYR A 72 -6.66 -3.53 3.41
N LEU A 73 -7.02 -2.31 3.01
CA LEU A 73 -6.42 -1.69 1.82
C LEU A 73 -4.91 -1.45 1.99
N PHE A 74 -4.47 -1.06 3.18
CA PHE A 74 -3.05 -0.85 3.47
C PHE A 74 -2.26 -2.16 3.51
N PHE A 75 -2.84 -3.21 4.08
CA PHE A 75 -2.29 -4.56 4.02
C PHE A 75 -2.12 -5.03 2.56
N ILE A 76 -3.16 -4.89 1.72
CA ILE A 76 -3.07 -5.25 0.30
C ILE A 76 -2.01 -4.40 -0.42
N ALA A 77 -1.88 -3.11 -0.10
CA ALA A 77 -0.81 -2.28 -0.67
C ALA A 77 0.58 -2.88 -0.36
N ASN A 78 0.83 -3.31 0.87
CA ASN A 78 2.12 -3.94 1.21
C ASN A 78 2.32 -5.30 0.49
N VAL A 79 1.27 -6.12 0.34
CA VAL A 79 1.30 -7.40 -0.39
C VAL A 79 1.58 -7.19 -1.88
N LEU A 80 0.98 -6.19 -2.50
CA LEU A 80 1.13 -5.94 -3.93
C LEU A 80 2.58 -5.66 -4.35
N ARG A 81 3.36 -4.99 -3.49
CA ARG A 81 4.73 -4.61 -3.85
C ARG A 81 5.69 -4.60 -2.64
N ALA A 82 5.84 -5.72 -1.98
CA ALA A 82 6.84 -5.88 -0.90
C ALA A 82 8.29 -5.84 -1.43
N PRO A 83 9.26 -5.22 -0.71
CA PRO A 83 9.03 -4.44 0.50
C PRO A 83 8.46 -3.05 0.17
N SER A 84 7.52 -2.60 0.98
CA SER A 84 6.95 -1.25 0.91
C SER A 84 6.28 -0.87 2.23
N TYR A 85 6.06 0.42 2.43
CA TYR A 85 5.27 0.97 3.51
C TYR A 85 4.36 2.08 3.00
N ILE A 86 3.21 2.26 3.64
CA ILE A 86 2.28 3.37 3.39
C ILE A 86 2.95 4.67 3.75
N SER A 87 2.89 5.70 2.89
CA SER A 87 3.58 6.97 3.12
C SER A 87 2.89 8.15 2.41
N SER A 88 3.56 9.30 2.43
CA SER A 88 3.11 10.52 1.77
C SER A 88 1.68 10.89 2.20
N TRP A 89 0.84 11.34 1.28
CA TRP A 89 -0.53 11.77 1.55
C TRP A 89 -1.36 10.74 2.32
N THR A 90 -1.28 9.46 1.94
CA THR A 90 -2.08 8.40 2.59
C THR A 90 -1.72 8.24 4.07
N ALA A 91 -0.43 8.29 4.40
CA ALA A 91 -0.01 8.21 5.80
C ALA A 91 -0.33 9.51 6.55
N LEU A 92 -0.16 10.68 5.94
CA LEU A 92 -0.54 11.95 6.56
C LEU A 92 -2.04 12.02 6.86
N GLN A 93 -2.88 11.51 5.95
CA GLN A 93 -4.32 11.41 6.17
C GLN A 93 -4.65 10.41 7.29
N TYR A 94 -3.96 9.27 7.36
CA TYR A 94 -4.13 8.31 8.45
C TYR A 94 -3.85 8.91 9.84
N TYR A 95 -2.90 9.86 9.92
CA TYR A 95 -2.59 10.61 11.15
C TYR A 95 -3.43 11.88 11.33
N ASN A 96 -4.42 12.14 10.49
CA ASN A 96 -5.23 13.37 10.50
C ASN A 96 -4.40 14.65 10.30
N LEU A 97 -3.25 14.58 9.64
CA LEU A 97 -2.38 15.71 9.33
C LEU A 97 -2.65 16.34 7.95
N ALA A 98 -3.53 15.73 7.16
CA ALA A 98 -3.96 16.25 5.86
C ALA A 98 -5.45 16.06 5.70
N THR A 99 -6.14 17.13 5.27
CA THR A 99 -7.60 17.16 5.09
C THR A 99 -8.04 16.76 3.69
N GLU A 100 -7.10 16.65 2.74
CA GLU A 100 -7.41 16.29 1.35
C GLU A 100 -7.86 14.84 1.24
N ILE A 101 -8.96 14.59 0.51
CA ILE A 101 -9.44 13.22 0.24
C ILE A 101 -8.57 12.58 -0.84
N ILE A 102 -7.75 11.64 -0.45
CA ILE A 102 -6.86 10.91 -1.34
C ILE A 102 -7.53 9.60 -1.77
N ARG A 103 -7.76 9.44 -3.07
CA ARG A 103 -8.36 8.23 -3.65
C ARG A 103 -7.34 7.17 -4.08
N VAL A 104 -6.06 7.44 -3.88
CA VAL A 104 -4.96 6.55 -4.28
C VAL A 104 -4.13 6.22 -3.05
N THR A 105 -3.99 4.95 -2.73
CA THR A 105 -3.09 4.53 -1.66
C THR A 105 -1.63 4.71 -2.10
N THR A 106 -0.93 5.64 -1.47
CA THR A 106 0.48 5.96 -1.75
C THR A 106 1.41 5.17 -0.84
N SER A 107 2.42 4.57 -1.43
CA SER A 107 3.43 3.75 -0.74
C SER A 107 4.82 4.07 -1.25
N VAL A 108 5.81 3.81 -0.42
CA VAL A 108 7.23 3.90 -0.77
C VAL A 108 7.83 2.50 -0.81
N THR A 109 8.74 2.26 -1.76
CA THR A 109 9.34 0.94 -2.00
C THR A 109 10.79 1.07 -2.49
N LEU A 110 11.59 0.03 -2.29
CA LEU A 110 12.91 -0.11 -2.91
C LEU A 110 12.87 -0.52 -4.38
N LYS A 111 11.71 -0.98 -4.87
CA LYS A 111 11.52 -1.39 -6.27
C LYS A 111 11.19 -0.18 -7.14
N VAL A 112 11.30 -0.33 -8.47
CA VAL A 112 10.95 0.73 -9.42
C VAL A 112 9.52 1.25 -9.21
N THR A 113 9.31 2.54 -9.43
CA THR A 113 8.00 3.21 -9.34
C THR A 113 6.95 2.47 -10.17
N ARG A 114 5.76 2.28 -9.61
CA ARG A 114 4.67 1.56 -10.30
C ARG A 114 3.29 1.95 -9.77
N THR A 115 2.31 1.88 -10.65
CA THR A 115 0.89 1.99 -10.31
C THR A 115 0.19 0.66 -10.55
N TYR A 116 -0.70 0.27 -9.62
CA TYR A 116 -1.66 -0.80 -9.82
C TYR A 116 -3.06 -0.19 -9.76
N GLN A 117 -3.81 -0.37 -10.84
CA GLN A 117 -5.23 -0.03 -10.90
C GLN A 117 -6.01 -1.34 -10.78
N THR A 118 -6.76 -1.47 -9.71
CA THR A 118 -7.52 -2.68 -9.42
C THR A 118 -8.97 -2.34 -9.12
N LYS A 119 -9.84 -3.36 -9.07
CA LYS A 119 -11.24 -3.16 -8.69
C LYS A 119 -11.42 -2.83 -7.20
N ILE A 120 -10.42 -3.09 -6.37
CA ILE A 120 -10.48 -2.82 -4.93
C ILE A 120 -9.86 -1.48 -4.54
N GLY A 121 -9.13 -0.82 -5.45
CA GLY A 121 -8.48 0.47 -5.24
C GLY A 121 -7.33 0.72 -6.18
N ASN A 122 -6.81 1.95 -6.14
CA ASN A 122 -5.64 2.38 -6.88
C ASN A 122 -4.46 2.49 -5.92
N PHE A 123 -3.32 1.92 -6.31
CA PHE A 123 -2.10 1.86 -5.49
C PHE A 123 -0.93 2.45 -6.26
N TYR A 124 -0.28 3.46 -5.69
CA TYR A 124 0.86 4.12 -6.29
C TYR A 124 2.11 3.92 -5.43
N TYR A 125 3.18 3.43 -6.02
CA TYR A 125 4.45 3.15 -5.36
C TYR A 125 5.55 4.02 -5.94
N GLN A 126 6.22 4.75 -5.07
CA GLN A 126 7.38 5.58 -5.41
C GLN A 126 8.66 4.89 -4.96
N SER A 127 9.64 4.84 -5.85
CA SER A 127 10.96 4.27 -5.56
C SER A 127 11.78 5.24 -4.75
N ILE A 128 12.40 4.75 -3.66
CA ILE A 128 13.32 5.53 -2.84
C ILE A 128 14.68 4.84 -2.72
N GLN A 129 15.72 5.61 -2.40
CA GLN A 129 17.06 5.08 -2.14
C GLN A 129 17.08 4.23 -0.87
N ASN A 130 17.96 3.24 -0.81
CA ASN A 130 18.02 2.29 0.30
C ASN A 130 18.27 2.97 1.65
N GLU A 131 19.13 3.99 1.68
CA GLU A 131 19.47 4.76 2.88
C GLU A 131 18.30 5.56 3.44
N LEU A 132 17.27 5.79 2.63
CA LEU A 132 16.06 6.51 3.00
C LEU A 132 14.87 5.57 3.29
N PHE A 133 15.06 4.26 3.13
CA PHE A 133 14.02 3.26 3.40
C PHE A 133 14.00 2.92 4.89
N THR A 134 13.66 3.92 5.72
CA THR A 134 13.70 3.90 7.19
C THR A 134 12.47 4.57 7.77
N ASP A 135 12.36 4.59 9.11
CA ASP A 135 11.38 5.37 9.88
C ASP A 135 9.91 5.00 9.56
N PHE A 136 9.69 3.72 9.34
CA PHE A 136 8.37 3.10 9.25
C PHE A 136 8.26 1.94 10.26
N PHE A 137 7.05 1.58 10.61
CA PHE A 137 6.80 0.52 11.59
C PHE A 137 5.56 -0.30 11.22
N LEU A 138 5.45 -1.46 11.85
CA LEU A 138 4.31 -2.36 11.68
C LEU A 138 3.17 -1.92 12.62
N VAL A 139 2.03 -1.59 12.04
CA VAL A 139 0.77 -1.46 12.77
C VAL A 139 0.13 -2.84 12.79
N LYS A 140 -0.14 -3.34 14.01
CA LYS A 140 -0.80 -4.62 14.23
C LYS A 140 -2.30 -4.43 14.40
N GLY A 141 -3.08 -5.34 13.83
CA GLY A 141 -4.54 -5.35 13.90
C GLY A 141 -5.10 -6.59 13.25
N GLU A 142 -6.31 -6.52 12.74
CA GLU A 142 -6.87 -7.60 11.91
C GLU A 142 -6.05 -7.77 10.61
N PHE A 143 -5.59 -6.67 10.06
CA PHE A 143 -4.69 -6.63 8.89
C PHE A 143 -3.44 -5.83 9.25
N ASP A 144 -2.33 -6.53 9.43
CA ASP A 144 -1.04 -5.92 9.73
C ASP A 144 -0.49 -5.19 8.51
N PHE A 145 -0.03 -3.94 8.68
CA PHE A 145 0.56 -3.17 7.58
C PHE A 145 1.72 -2.28 8.06
N PHE A 146 2.66 -2.01 7.17
CA PHE A 146 3.75 -1.07 7.41
C PHE A 146 3.36 0.34 6.98
N ILE A 147 3.63 1.32 7.86
CA ILE A 147 3.36 2.73 7.62
C ILE A 147 4.52 3.59 8.09
N ALA A 148 4.83 4.66 7.35
CA ALA A 148 5.79 5.68 7.75
C ALA A 148 5.36 6.36 9.05
N SER A 149 6.32 6.81 9.88
CA SER A 149 6.00 7.76 10.96
C SER A 149 5.49 9.08 10.37
N PRO A 150 4.79 9.94 11.14
CA PRO A 150 4.33 11.26 10.67
C PRO A 150 5.44 12.09 10.03
N ALA A 151 6.60 12.18 10.68
CA ALA A 151 7.77 12.87 10.15
C ALA A 151 8.25 12.29 8.82
N LYS A 152 8.31 10.97 8.74
CA LYS A 152 8.74 10.26 7.53
C LYS A 152 7.74 10.40 6.40
N ALA A 153 6.45 10.34 6.68
CA ALA A 153 5.40 10.53 5.68
C ALA A 153 5.49 11.92 5.02
N LEU A 154 5.71 12.96 5.84
CA LEU A 154 5.92 14.33 5.35
C LEU A 154 7.24 14.47 4.59
N PHE A 155 8.33 13.88 5.10
CA PHE A 155 9.61 13.85 4.40
C PHE A 155 9.48 13.22 3.01
N ASP A 156 8.86 12.05 2.90
CA ASP A 156 8.69 11.35 1.62
C ASP A 156 7.86 12.18 0.65
N LEU A 157 6.75 12.77 1.13
CA LEU A 157 5.91 13.64 0.30
C LEU A 157 6.73 14.78 -0.32
N LEU A 158 7.48 15.51 0.51
CA LEU A 158 8.28 16.65 0.04
C LEU A 158 9.45 16.19 -0.83
N TYR A 159 10.13 15.11 -0.45
CA TYR A 159 11.24 14.53 -1.22
C TYR A 159 10.85 14.23 -2.67
N PHE A 160 9.69 13.62 -2.89
CA PHE A 160 9.22 13.32 -4.24
C PHE A 160 8.67 14.56 -4.96
N LYS A 161 7.95 15.43 -4.25
CA LYS A 161 7.35 16.64 -4.84
C LYS A 161 8.43 17.65 -5.30
N THR A 162 9.55 17.75 -4.57
CA THR A 162 10.60 18.72 -4.81
C THR A 162 11.82 18.14 -5.52
N ARG A 163 11.73 16.97 -6.09
CA ARG A 163 12.87 16.29 -6.70
C ARG A 163 14.08 16.24 -5.76
N ARG A 164 13.90 15.69 -4.56
CA ARG A 164 14.93 15.49 -3.54
C ARG A 164 15.41 16.79 -2.86
N PHE A 165 14.50 17.71 -2.60
CA PHE A 165 14.78 19.02 -1.99
C PHE A 165 15.76 19.91 -2.79
N GLY A 166 15.91 19.67 -4.10
CA GLY A 166 16.86 20.40 -4.94
C GLY A 166 16.63 21.91 -4.89
N GLY A 167 17.64 22.66 -4.42
CA GLY A 167 17.61 24.13 -4.37
C GLY A 167 16.70 24.74 -3.29
N LEU A 168 16.19 23.94 -2.34
CA LEU A 168 15.37 24.45 -1.23
C LEU A 168 16.22 24.73 0.01
N ASN A 169 15.81 25.76 0.77
CA ASN A 169 16.23 26.01 2.14
C ASN A 169 15.09 25.65 3.13
N VAL A 170 15.37 25.77 4.43
CA VAL A 170 14.40 25.42 5.49
C VAL A 170 13.14 26.29 5.41
N GLU A 171 13.26 27.57 5.05
CA GLU A 171 12.11 28.49 4.93
C GLU A 171 11.22 28.10 3.76
N ASN A 172 11.80 27.76 2.61
CA ASN A 172 11.03 27.25 1.47
C ASN A 172 10.27 25.97 1.85
N VAL A 173 10.87 25.10 2.64
CA VAL A 173 10.20 23.87 3.12
C VAL A 173 8.99 24.21 4.00
N LYS A 174 9.11 25.18 4.93
CA LYS A 174 7.99 25.63 5.78
C LYS A 174 6.86 26.23 4.95
N LEU A 175 7.19 27.08 3.97
CA LEU A 175 6.22 27.65 3.05
C LEU A 175 5.48 26.58 2.27
N LEU A 176 6.21 25.59 1.75
CA LEU A 176 5.62 24.48 1.00
C LEU A 176 4.69 23.62 1.86
N ILE A 177 5.02 23.39 3.14
CA ILE A 177 4.13 22.69 4.09
C ILE A 177 2.80 23.45 4.25
N SER A 178 2.89 24.79 4.40
CA SER A 178 1.71 25.64 4.52
C SER A 178 0.86 25.64 3.24
N GLU A 179 1.50 25.75 2.06
CA GLU A 179 0.80 25.68 0.75
C GLU A 179 0.06 24.35 0.55
N LEU A 180 0.63 23.26 1.05
CA LEU A 180 0.04 21.92 0.98
C LEU A 180 -1.08 21.69 2.01
N ARG A 181 -1.40 22.70 2.84
CA ARG A 181 -2.43 22.60 3.88
C ARG A 181 -2.24 21.40 4.80
N ILE A 182 -0.99 21.15 5.17
CA ILE A 182 -0.65 20.10 6.14
C ILE A 182 -0.69 20.72 7.53
N ASP A 183 -1.45 20.10 8.42
CA ASP A 183 -1.61 20.52 9.80
C ASP A 183 -0.35 20.17 10.62
N PHE A 184 0.76 20.83 10.27
CA PHE A 184 2.08 20.55 10.85
C PHE A 184 2.13 20.82 12.35
N ASN A 185 1.30 21.73 12.86
CA ASN A 185 1.25 22.06 14.29
C ASN A 185 0.57 20.96 15.10
N GLU A 186 -0.33 20.18 14.49
CA GLU A 186 -0.97 19.02 15.11
C GLU A 186 -0.03 17.81 15.19
N MET A 187 1.08 17.84 14.44
CA MET A 187 2.10 16.79 14.55
C MET A 187 2.80 16.88 15.90
N ASP A 188 3.04 15.73 16.56
CA ASP A 188 3.77 15.64 17.82
C ASP A 188 5.12 16.37 17.75
N LYS A 189 5.54 16.99 18.88
CA LYS A 189 6.78 17.78 18.92
C LYS A 189 8.01 16.95 18.53
N ASN A 190 8.10 15.70 19.00
CA ASN A 190 9.24 14.85 18.69
C ASN A 190 9.27 14.49 17.17
N GLU A 191 8.11 14.27 16.57
CA GLU A 191 8.00 14.02 15.14
C GLU A 191 8.35 15.27 14.30
N ARG A 192 7.99 16.48 14.76
CA ARG A 192 8.43 17.74 14.12
C ARG A 192 9.96 17.91 14.18
N GLU A 193 10.57 17.66 15.31
CA GLU A 193 12.03 17.73 15.49
C GLU A 193 12.73 16.66 14.61
N LYS A 194 12.19 15.46 14.57
CA LYS A 194 12.65 14.36 13.72
C LYS A 194 12.58 14.74 12.24
N PHE A 195 11.47 15.33 11.79
CA PHE A 195 11.32 15.81 10.43
C PHE A 195 12.42 16.82 10.05
N PHE A 196 12.63 17.87 10.88
CA PHE A 196 13.69 18.85 10.62
C PHE A 196 15.09 18.24 10.66
N THR A 197 15.33 17.23 11.46
CA THR A 197 16.59 16.49 11.48
C THR A 197 16.80 15.72 10.18
N MET A 198 15.76 15.11 9.63
CA MET A 198 15.83 14.41 8.34
C MET A 198 16.15 15.37 7.20
N ILE A 199 15.48 16.53 7.10
CA ILE A 199 15.67 17.45 5.98
C ILE A 199 16.98 18.21 6.00
N LYS A 200 17.59 18.43 7.18
CA LYS A 200 18.88 19.15 7.31
C LYS A 200 20.00 18.60 6.44
N LYS A 201 19.91 17.31 6.04
CA LYS A 201 20.90 16.67 5.17
C LYS A 201 20.74 17.05 3.69
N TYR A 202 19.59 17.63 3.31
CA TYR A 202 19.18 17.84 1.93
C TYR A 202 18.90 19.30 1.58
N VAL A 203 18.67 20.15 2.57
CA VAL A 203 18.41 21.59 2.35
C VAL A 203 19.64 22.41 2.70
N SER A 204 19.91 23.41 1.89
CA SER A 204 20.96 24.39 2.14
C SER A 204 20.64 25.22 3.39
N LYS A 205 21.70 25.66 4.09
CA LYS A 205 21.56 26.60 5.22
C LYS A 205 21.10 27.95 4.73
#